data_9c349c475123e9c68ea3e998ad23dd28
#
_entry.id   9c349c475123e9c68ea3e998ad23dd28
#
_cell.length_a   1.000
_cell.length_b   1.000
_cell.length_c   1.000
_cell.angle_alpha   90.00
_cell.angle_beta   90.00
_cell.angle_gamma   90.00
#
_symmetry.space_group_name_H-M   'P 1'
#
loop_
_entity.id
_entity.type
_entity.pdbx_description
1 polymer ?
#
loop_
_entity_poly.entity_id
_entity_poly.type
_entity_poly.pdbx_seq_one_letter_code
_entity_poly.pdbx_strand_id
1 'polypeptide(L)'
;QFKTLIWAIALLAAMSSIVYVPMLLTGTTGTQTIDNAEFVFIHAKVRNPHHILPSNWTIGNWFNFICFISGGLLCIKNTDLLQKEDKINFYIIVSTSIFALFLNYVFVEVYPLALIAKLQLARTVPFAQLIIFIAVSLTIEKLYTNKKIAVSLLLLSVLTLPFRGVIFLGLSVWQTRNYVFPKRYNILLWIFTAVTLIVSLIYPVTDSWEIIGNRLISIPILFSILALPFILEQTSISTPLTQIVTHILALATTAILVFGVAGILPKPMLETFQKRVNINVVPSDDLNRLALHFSQISNQDALILIPPSVTSFQFYSQRAIVVNFKNFPLTETGIKEWQNRMEAVFRRSSADLVKVAQKYHADYILTRSDWHPNIEGEIVDKQGKWIIFKIR
;
A
#
# COMPACT_ATOMS: atom_id res chain seq x y z
N GLN A 1 15.21 1.65 -30.40
CA GLN A 1 14.45 2.26 -29.29
C GLN A 1 13.02 2.65 -29.69
N PHE A 2 12.79 3.42 -30.79
CA PHE A 2 11.44 3.84 -31.21
C PHE A 2 10.54 2.64 -31.58
N LYS A 3 11.03 1.65 -32.31
CA LYS A 3 10.29 0.40 -32.61
C LYS A 3 9.91 -0.36 -31.34
N THR A 4 10.81 -0.47 -30.38
CA THR A 4 10.55 -1.14 -29.09
C THR A 4 9.46 -0.43 -28.30
N LEU A 5 9.47 0.91 -28.30
CA LEU A 5 8.42 1.73 -27.66
C LEU A 5 7.05 1.49 -28.31
N ILE A 6 6.97 1.48 -29.65
CA ILE A 6 5.72 1.18 -30.37
C ILE A 6 5.18 -0.20 -30.00
N TRP A 7 6.03 -1.23 -29.98
CA TRP A 7 5.62 -2.57 -29.60
C TRP A 7 5.16 -2.65 -28.13
N ALA A 8 5.85 -1.95 -27.23
CA ALA A 8 5.44 -1.88 -25.82
C ALA A 8 4.07 -1.21 -25.67
N ILE A 9 3.81 -0.13 -26.38
CA ILE A 9 2.51 0.57 -26.37
C ILE A 9 1.43 -0.34 -26.99
N ALA A 10 1.70 -0.99 -28.11
CA ALA A 10 0.78 -1.89 -28.77
C ALA A 10 0.42 -3.09 -27.85
N LEU A 11 1.42 -3.69 -27.19
CA LEU A 11 1.21 -4.78 -26.23
C LEU A 11 0.37 -4.29 -25.03
N LEU A 12 0.69 -3.13 -24.47
CA LEU A 12 -0.07 -2.55 -23.37
C LEU A 12 -1.53 -2.28 -23.76
N ALA A 13 -1.76 -1.72 -24.96
CA ALA A 13 -3.10 -1.50 -25.49
C ALA A 13 -3.87 -2.83 -25.71
N ALA A 14 -3.19 -3.85 -26.25
CA ALA A 14 -3.78 -5.18 -26.44
C ALA A 14 -4.14 -5.84 -25.11
N MET A 15 -3.26 -5.81 -24.11
CA MET A 15 -3.55 -6.34 -22.76
C MET A 15 -4.66 -5.56 -22.06
N SER A 16 -4.66 -4.24 -22.17
CA SER A 16 -5.70 -3.39 -21.60
C SER A 16 -7.07 -3.63 -22.25
N SER A 17 -7.10 -3.93 -23.55
CA SER A 17 -8.34 -4.18 -24.29
C SER A 17 -9.10 -5.40 -23.78
N ILE A 18 -8.42 -6.41 -23.24
CA ILE A 18 -9.04 -7.60 -22.64
C ILE A 18 -10.01 -7.22 -21.51
N VAL A 19 -9.68 -6.17 -20.77
CA VAL A 19 -10.50 -5.68 -19.65
C VAL A 19 -11.45 -4.57 -20.11
N TYR A 20 -10.95 -3.59 -20.87
CA TYR A 20 -11.72 -2.39 -21.20
C TYR A 20 -12.76 -2.61 -22.29
N VAL A 21 -12.50 -3.48 -23.28
CA VAL A 21 -13.49 -3.71 -24.36
C VAL A 21 -14.76 -4.37 -23.83
N PRO A 22 -14.73 -5.47 -23.05
CA PRO A 22 -15.94 -6.01 -22.44
C PRO A 22 -16.67 -4.99 -21.54
N MET A 23 -15.91 -4.21 -20.77
CA MET A 23 -16.48 -3.19 -19.89
C MET A 23 -17.20 -2.07 -20.68
N LEU A 24 -16.65 -1.65 -21.82
CA LEU A 24 -17.29 -0.67 -22.70
C LEU A 24 -18.54 -1.25 -23.36
N LEU A 25 -18.48 -2.51 -23.80
CA LEU A 25 -19.62 -3.18 -24.45
C LEU A 25 -20.77 -3.44 -23.47
N THR A 26 -20.50 -3.76 -22.22
CA THR A 26 -21.52 -4.00 -21.19
C THR A 26 -22.04 -2.72 -20.54
N GLY A 27 -21.26 -1.64 -20.53
CA GLY A 27 -21.61 -0.36 -19.90
C GLY A 27 -22.64 0.48 -20.66
N THR A 28 -22.95 0.13 -21.92
CA THR A 28 -23.84 0.92 -22.77
C THR A 28 -25.34 0.55 -22.64
N THR A 29 -25.70 -0.45 -21.84
CA THR A 29 -27.07 -0.98 -21.74
C THR A 29 -27.96 -0.29 -20.69
N GLY A 30 -27.44 0.68 -19.94
CA GLY A 30 -28.17 1.39 -18.90
C GLY A 30 -28.71 2.76 -19.36
N THR A 31 -29.97 3.04 -19.03
CA THR A 31 -30.66 4.28 -19.37
C THR A 31 -30.30 5.51 -18.53
N GLN A 32 -29.49 5.33 -17.47
CA GLN A 32 -29.08 6.46 -16.63
C GLN A 32 -27.66 6.91 -17.00
N THR A 33 -27.57 8.03 -17.67
CA THR A 33 -26.29 8.76 -17.85
C THR A 33 -26.04 9.64 -16.63
N ILE A 34 -24.90 9.49 -16.00
CA ILE A 34 -24.42 10.45 -14.99
C ILE A 34 -23.45 11.42 -15.67
N ASP A 35 -23.48 12.68 -15.26
CA ASP A 35 -22.52 13.65 -15.79
C ASP A 35 -21.11 13.43 -15.22
N ASN A 36 -20.13 14.09 -15.83
CA ASN A 36 -18.74 14.00 -15.40
C ASN A 36 -18.53 14.43 -13.94
N ALA A 37 -19.24 15.46 -13.50
CA ALA A 37 -19.09 16.00 -12.17
C ALA A 37 -19.65 15.03 -11.11
N GLU A 38 -20.81 14.43 -11.37
CA GLU A 38 -21.40 13.41 -10.50
C GLU A 38 -20.51 12.15 -10.44
N PHE A 39 -20.01 11.68 -11.61
CA PHE A 39 -19.08 10.55 -11.64
C PHE A 39 -17.84 10.82 -10.78
N VAL A 40 -17.19 11.97 -10.98
CA VAL A 40 -15.99 12.35 -10.24
C VAL A 40 -16.30 12.53 -8.76
N PHE A 41 -17.44 13.09 -8.40
CA PHE A 41 -17.87 13.21 -7.01
C PHE A 41 -17.93 11.82 -6.34
N ILE A 42 -18.64 10.87 -6.93
CA ILE A 42 -18.80 9.53 -6.34
C ILE A 42 -17.46 8.79 -6.32
N HIS A 43 -16.74 8.78 -7.44
CA HIS A 43 -15.49 8.00 -7.58
C HIS A 43 -14.34 8.58 -6.79
N ALA A 44 -14.13 9.89 -6.85
CA ALA A 44 -12.98 10.54 -6.25
C ALA A 44 -13.24 11.03 -4.81
N LYS A 45 -14.38 11.72 -4.55
CA LYS A 45 -14.64 12.30 -3.23
C LYS A 45 -15.26 11.32 -2.24
N VAL A 46 -16.18 10.46 -2.69
CA VAL A 46 -16.87 9.51 -1.80
C VAL A 46 -16.03 8.23 -1.62
N ARG A 47 -15.57 7.65 -2.73
CA ARG A 47 -14.94 6.32 -2.73
C ARG A 47 -13.46 6.34 -2.39
N ASN A 48 -12.66 7.21 -3.02
CA ASN A 48 -11.19 7.17 -2.96
C ASN A 48 -10.53 8.54 -2.75
N PRO A 49 -10.96 9.38 -1.80
CA PRO A 49 -10.41 10.73 -1.65
C PRO A 49 -8.90 10.74 -1.43
N HIS A 50 -8.39 9.82 -0.61
CA HIS A 50 -6.97 9.73 -0.26
C HIS A 50 -6.08 9.21 -1.40
N HIS A 51 -6.65 8.56 -2.43
CA HIS A 51 -5.90 8.04 -3.57
C HIS A 51 -5.96 8.91 -4.82
N ILE A 52 -7.02 9.72 -4.94
CA ILE A 52 -7.33 10.43 -6.19
C ILE A 52 -7.22 11.94 -6.03
N LEU A 53 -7.47 12.49 -4.81
CA LEU A 53 -7.52 13.93 -4.61
C LEU A 53 -6.21 14.45 -3.97
N PRO A 54 -5.32 15.06 -4.76
CA PRO A 54 -4.16 15.77 -4.22
C PRO A 54 -4.49 16.84 -3.19
N SER A 55 -5.65 17.53 -3.31
CA SER A 55 -6.10 18.53 -2.35
C SER A 55 -6.35 17.99 -0.94
N ASN A 56 -6.60 16.69 -0.80
CA ASN A 56 -6.72 16.04 0.52
C ASN A 56 -5.38 15.84 1.24
N TRP A 57 -4.28 16.11 0.56
CA TRP A 57 -2.98 16.05 1.20
C TRP A 57 -2.79 17.29 2.07
N THR A 58 -2.37 17.08 3.30
CA THR A 58 -2.02 18.19 4.18
C THR A 58 -0.83 18.98 3.62
N ILE A 59 -0.71 20.24 4.00
CA ILE A 59 0.45 21.09 3.64
C ILE A 59 1.76 20.38 4.02
N GLY A 60 1.80 19.72 5.18
CA GLY A 60 2.96 18.94 5.61
C GLY A 60 3.29 17.78 4.68
N ASN A 61 2.28 17.07 4.15
CA ASN A 61 2.49 15.99 3.17
C ASN A 61 3.03 16.52 1.84
N TRP A 62 2.49 17.63 1.34
CA TRP A 62 2.99 18.30 0.15
C TRP A 62 4.44 18.75 0.30
N PHE A 63 4.74 19.42 1.40
CA PHE A 63 6.10 19.89 1.70
C PHE A 63 7.09 18.73 1.78
N ASN A 64 6.72 17.66 2.51
CA ASN A 64 7.54 16.45 2.60
C ASN A 64 7.73 15.78 1.23
N PHE A 65 6.69 15.71 0.41
CA PHE A 65 6.76 15.15 -0.94
C PHE A 65 7.70 15.95 -1.84
N ILE A 66 7.55 17.29 -1.88
CA ILE A 66 8.40 18.17 -2.70
C ILE A 66 9.87 18.05 -2.27
N CYS A 67 10.15 18.07 -0.97
CA CYS A 67 11.50 17.88 -0.46
C CYS A 67 12.08 16.50 -0.83
N PHE A 68 11.26 15.44 -0.74
CA PHE A 68 11.68 14.09 -1.10
C PHE A 68 12.01 13.97 -2.60
N ILE A 69 11.15 14.50 -3.46
CA ILE A 69 11.41 14.55 -4.92
C ILE A 69 12.66 15.35 -5.22
N SER A 70 12.81 16.56 -4.66
CA SER A 70 13.96 17.43 -4.88
C SER A 70 15.27 16.77 -4.43
N GLY A 71 15.28 16.14 -3.27
CA GLY A 71 16.43 15.37 -2.77
C GLY A 71 16.76 14.19 -3.66
N GLY A 72 15.75 13.48 -4.17
CA GLY A 72 15.93 12.38 -5.12
C GLY A 72 16.52 12.82 -6.45
N LEU A 73 16.07 13.93 -7.01
CA LEU A 73 16.64 14.49 -8.23
C LEU A 73 18.12 14.89 -8.04
N LEU A 74 18.50 15.39 -6.87
CA LEU A 74 19.91 15.65 -6.53
C LEU A 74 20.71 14.34 -6.42
N CYS A 75 20.16 13.27 -5.88
CA CYS A 75 20.81 11.96 -5.84
C CYS A 75 21.03 11.42 -7.25
N ILE A 76 20.04 11.48 -8.15
CA ILE A 76 20.17 11.07 -9.56
C ILE A 76 21.27 11.88 -10.24
N LYS A 77 21.31 13.20 -10.02
CA LYS A 77 22.33 14.08 -10.60
C LYS A 77 23.75 13.67 -10.17
N ASN A 78 23.93 13.36 -8.88
CA ASN A 78 25.25 13.23 -8.25
C ASN A 78 25.79 11.80 -8.22
N THR A 79 24.98 10.79 -8.53
CA THR A 79 25.49 9.43 -8.60
C THR A 79 26.23 9.18 -9.89
N ASP A 80 27.45 8.62 -9.78
CA ASP A 80 28.29 8.25 -10.94
C ASP A 80 28.03 6.79 -11.35
N LEU A 81 27.23 6.06 -10.55
CA LEU A 81 26.88 4.66 -10.82
C LEU A 81 25.81 4.54 -11.92
N LEU A 82 25.13 5.63 -12.26
CA LEU A 82 24.17 5.70 -13.37
C LEU A 82 24.84 6.29 -14.60
N GLN A 83 24.66 5.62 -15.75
CA GLN A 83 25.00 6.17 -17.05
C GLN A 83 24.12 7.38 -17.38
N LYS A 84 24.54 8.21 -18.34
CA LYS A 84 23.80 9.41 -18.72
C LYS A 84 22.39 9.10 -19.21
N GLU A 85 22.25 8.03 -19.96
CA GLU A 85 20.99 7.52 -20.50
C GLU A 85 20.03 7.12 -19.38
N ASP A 86 20.52 6.42 -18.35
CA ASP A 86 19.71 6.00 -17.21
C ASP A 86 19.24 7.20 -16.40
N LYS A 87 20.12 8.20 -16.19
CA LYS A 87 19.73 9.45 -15.53
C LYS A 87 18.59 10.16 -16.29
N ILE A 88 18.67 10.22 -17.62
CA ILE A 88 17.62 10.81 -18.46
C ILE A 88 16.32 10.03 -18.29
N ASN A 89 16.35 8.69 -18.32
CA ASN A 89 15.18 7.86 -18.11
C ASN A 89 14.56 8.09 -16.73
N PHE A 90 15.36 8.21 -15.69
CA PHE A 90 14.89 8.50 -14.33
C PHE A 90 14.21 9.87 -14.26
N TYR A 91 14.80 10.91 -14.86
CA TYR A 91 14.17 12.22 -14.93
C TYR A 91 12.85 12.19 -15.70
N ILE A 92 12.77 11.46 -16.81
CA ILE A 92 11.54 11.31 -17.59
C ILE A 92 10.45 10.67 -16.73
N ILE A 93 10.73 9.56 -16.03
CA ILE A 93 9.74 8.87 -15.21
C ILE A 93 9.24 9.76 -14.06
N VAL A 94 10.16 10.43 -13.36
CA VAL A 94 9.80 11.35 -12.27
C VAL A 94 8.97 12.52 -12.78
N SER A 95 9.41 13.16 -13.87
CA SER A 95 8.70 14.31 -14.47
C SER A 95 7.33 13.92 -15.01
N THR A 96 7.21 12.77 -15.66
CA THR A 96 5.93 12.24 -16.16
C THR A 96 4.98 11.97 -15.01
N SER A 97 5.46 11.41 -13.90
CA SER A 97 4.63 11.15 -12.72
C SER A 97 4.14 12.45 -12.06
N ILE A 98 4.98 13.48 -11.99
CA ILE A 98 4.58 14.80 -11.47
C ILE A 98 3.57 15.46 -12.40
N PHE A 99 3.79 15.38 -13.72
CA PHE A 99 2.87 15.90 -14.72
C PHE A 99 1.52 15.19 -14.68
N ALA A 100 1.51 13.86 -14.52
CA ALA A 100 0.30 13.09 -14.34
C ALA A 100 -0.47 13.50 -13.07
N LEU A 101 0.24 13.78 -11.97
CA LEU A 101 -0.36 14.30 -10.74
C LEU A 101 -0.99 15.69 -10.96
N PHE A 102 -0.33 16.56 -11.71
CA PHE A 102 -0.86 17.87 -12.10
C PHE A 102 -2.10 17.75 -12.98
N LEU A 103 -2.08 16.89 -14.01
CA LEU A 103 -3.24 16.62 -14.86
C LEU A 103 -4.40 16.05 -14.03
N ASN A 104 -4.11 15.17 -13.06
CA ASN A 104 -5.13 14.65 -12.16
C ASN A 104 -5.77 15.78 -11.34
N TYR A 105 -4.99 16.69 -10.78
CA TYR A 105 -5.54 17.85 -10.06
C TYR A 105 -6.45 18.69 -10.96
N VAL A 106 -5.97 19.07 -12.14
CA VAL A 106 -6.74 19.93 -13.07
C VAL A 106 -8.03 19.25 -13.52
N PHE A 107 -7.97 17.99 -13.96
CA PHE A 107 -9.08 17.31 -14.62
C PHE A 107 -9.92 16.39 -13.69
N VAL A 108 -9.63 16.38 -12.41
CA VAL A 108 -10.48 15.71 -11.42
C VAL A 108 -11.05 16.71 -10.42
N GLU A 109 -10.26 17.73 -10.03
CA GLU A 109 -10.71 18.65 -8.98
C GLU A 109 -11.21 19.99 -9.51
N VAL A 110 -10.60 20.51 -10.60
CA VAL A 110 -10.98 21.83 -11.16
C VAL A 110 -12.00 21.66 -12.31
N TYR A 111 -11.70 20.80 -13.28
CA TYR A 111 -12.55 20.51 -14.43
C TYR A 111 -12.89 19.02 -14.45
N PRO A 112 -13.94 18.57 -13.73
CA PRO A 112 -14.20 17.15 -13.52
C PRO A 112 -14.43 16.40 -14.83
N LEU A 113 -13.49 15.50 -15.18
CA LEU A 113 -13.58 14.59 -16.32
C LEU A 113 -13.55 13.14 -15.84
N ALA A 114 -14.61 12.40 -16.09
CA ALA A 114 -14.75 10.99 -15.68
C ALA A 114 -13.62 10.12 -16.23
N LEU A 115 -13.17 10.35 -17.47
CA LEU A 115 -12.05 9.61 -18.07
C LEU A 115 -10.78 9.73 -17.24
N ILE A 116 -10.41 10.94 -16.83
CA ILE A 116 -9.17 11.16 -16.04
C ILE A 116 -9.32 10.58 -14.63
N ALA A 117 -10.49 10.70 -14.01
CA ALA A 117 -10.77 10.07 -12.74
C ALA A 117 -10.65 8.52 -12.82
N LYS A 118 -11.14 7.90 -13.90
CA LYS A 118 -10.99 6.45 -14.16
C LYS A 118 -9.51 6.05 -14.31
N LEU A 119 -8.69 6.87 -14.95
CA LEU A 119 -7.24 6.61 -15.11
C LEU A 119 -6.46 6.70 -13.80
N GLN A 120 -6.98 7.41 -12.78
CA GLN A 120 -6.36 7.53 -11.45
C GLN A 120 -4.90 7.99 -11.52
N LEU A 121 -4.61 9.04 -12.28
CA LEU A 121 -3.26 9.50 -12.60
C LEU A 121 -2.42 9.81 -11.34
N ALA A 122 -3.04 10.18 -10.20
CA ALA A 122 -2.34 10.36 -8.94
C ALA A 122 -1.61 9.07 -8.45
N ARG A 123 -2.04 7.89 -8.92
CA ARG A 123 -1.36 6.61 -8.62
C ARG A 123 -0.03 6.41 -9.34
N THR A 124 0.39 7.35 -10.18
CA THR A 124 1.75 7.33 -10.77
C THR A 124 2.83 7.80 -9.78
N VAL A 125 2.46 8.50 -8.72
CA VAL A 125 3.39 8.97 -7.67
C VAL A 125 4.28 7.87 -7.07
N PRO A 126 3.80 6.67 -6.75
CA PRO A 126 4.64 5.56 -6.32
C PRO A 126 5.76 5.19 -7.29
N PHE A 127 5.58 5.36 -8.60
CA PHE A 127 6.65 5.10 -9.57
C PHE A 127 7.77 6.12 -9.45
N ALA A 128 7.45 7.43 -9.28
CA ALA A 128 8.45 8.44 -9.01
C ALA A 128 9.21 8.13 -7.70
N GLN A 129 8.50 7.72 -6.65
CA GLN A 129 9.11 7.32 -5.38
C GLN A 129 10.03 6.11 -5.54
N LEU A 130 9.62 5.09 -6.30
CA LEU A 130 10.43 3.90 -6.57
C LEU A 130 11.76 4.28 -7.26
N ILE A 131 11.71 5.11 -8.29
CA ILE A 131 12.90 5.58 -8.99
C ILE A 131 13.84 6.37 -8.06
N ILE A 132 13.27 7.19 -7.19
CA ILE A 132 14.05 7.92 -6.18
C ILE A 132 14.68 6.94 -5.17
N PHE A 133 13.97 5.92 -4.71
CA PHE A 133 14.52 4.90 -3.83
C PHE A 133 15.69 4.15 -4.47
N ILE A 134 15.62 3.83 -5.77
CA ILE A 134 16.73 3.23 -6.51
C ILE A 134 17.93 4.19 -6.52
N ALA A 135 17.73 5.46 -6.89
CA ALA A 135 18.79 6.45 -6.91
C ALA A 135 19.44 6.68 -5.54
N VAL A 136 18.63 6.65 -4.47
CA VAL A 136 19.12 6.75 -3.09
C VAL A 136 19.93 5.52 -2.70
N SER A 137 19.49 4.33 -3.08
CA SER A 137 20.22 3.08 -2.81
C SER A 137 21.61 3.10 -3.45
N LEU A 138 21.72 3.55 -4.70
CA LEU A 138 23.00 3.74 -5.39
C LEU A 138 23.86 4.82 -4.70
N THR A 139 23.23 5.87 -4.19
CA THR A 139 23.93 6.91 -3.43
C THR A 139 24.47 6.38 -2.11
N ILE A 140 23.70 5.56 -1.41
CA ILE A 140 24.10 4.87 -0.17
C ILE A 140 25.29 3.95 -0.45
N GLU A 141 25.25 3.15 -1.49
CA GLU A 141 26.34 2.30 -1.94
C GLU A 141 27.63 3.11 -2.18
N LYS A 142 27.53 4.21 -2.95
CA LYS A 142 28.68 5.10 -3.19
C LYS A 142 29.25 5.69 -1.90
N LEU A 143 28.39 6.11 -0.98
CA LEU A 143 28.84 6.64 0.32
C LEU A 143 29.51 5.56 1.17
N TYR A 144 28.97 4.37 1.13
CA TYR A 144 29.51 3.21 1.84
C TYR A 144 30.91 2.84 1.32
N THR A 145 31.06 2.68 0.01
CA THR A 145 32.37 2.38 -0.62
C THR A 145 33.41 3.46 -0.37
N ASN A 146 32.98 4.73 -0.25
CA ASN A 146 33.85 5.84 0.13
C ASN A 146 34.06 5.99 1.65
N LYS A 147 33.74 4.98 2.43
CA LYS A 147 33.89 4.93 3.91
C LYS A 147 33.14 6.04 4.66
N LYS A 148 32.10 6.65 4.05
CA LYS A 148 31.23 7.64 4.68
C LYS A 148 30.01 6.99 5.37
N ILE A 149 30.27 6.05 6.27
CA ILE A 149 29.29 5.12 6.81
C ILE A 149 28.20 5.80 7.59
N ALA A 150 28.54 6.71 8.49
CA ALA A 150 27.54 7.41 9.31
C ALA A 150 26.48 8.11 8.41
N VAL A 151 26.91 8.71 7.29
CA VAL A 151 26.00 9.36 6.32
C VAL A 151 25.18 8.34 5.56
N SER A 152 25.79 7.23 5.18
CA SER A 152 25.11 6.10 4.53
C SER A 152 23.98 5.55 5.40
N LEU A 153 24.28 5.27 6.67
CA LEU A 153 23.29 4.81 7.65
C LEU A 153 22.22 5.84 7.98
N LEU A 154 22.60 7.12 8.02
CA LEU A 154 21.67 8.22 8.24
C LEU A 154 20.69 8.34 7.06
N LEU A 155 21.15 8.26 5.83
CA LEU A 155 20.27 8.24 4.65
C LEU A 155 19.29 7.07 4.70
N LEU A 156 19.79 5.87 5.05
CA LEU A 156 18.93 4.69 5.17
C LEU A 156 17.86 4.88 6.25
N SER A 157 18.22 5.41 7.42
CA SER A 157 17.28 5.62 8.52
C SER A 157 16.25 6.72 8.23
N VAL A 158 16.66 7.79 7.56
CA VAL A 158 15.77 8.90 7.19
C VAL A 158 14.65 8.44 6.26
N LEU A 159 14.89 7.46 5.38
CA LEU A 159 13.87 6.94 4.47
C LEU A 159 12.68 6.31 5.19
N THR A 160 12.85 5.90 6.44
CA THR A 160 11.80 5.30 7.28
C THR A 160 11.02 6.31 8.12
N LEU A 161 11.45 7.58 8.16
CA LEU A 161 10.81 8.63 8.96
C LEU A 161 9.61 9.27 8.24
N PRO A 162 8.62 9.77 9.00
CA PRO A 162 7.46 10.45 8.44
C PRO A 162 7.78 11.79 7.75
N PHE A 163 8.68 12.58 8.32
CA PHE A 163 9.17 13.85 7.73
C PHE A 163 10.47 13.67 6.94
N ARG A 164 10.65 12.48 6.39
CA ARG A 164 11.86 12.05 5.68
C ARG A 164 12.32 13.02 4.57
N GLY A 165 11.38 13.67 3.89
CA GLY A 165 11.69 14.52 2.75
C GLY A 165 12.60 15.68 3.10
N VAL A 166 12.34 16.39 4.20
CA VAL A 166 13.12 17.57 4.61
C VAL A 166 14.54 17.19 4.97
N ILE A 167 14.71 16.17 5.81
CA ILE A 167 16.02 15.70 6.24
C ILE A 167 16.79 15.13 5.04
N PHE A 168 16.11 14.37 4.21
CA PHE A 168 16.67 13.80 3.00
C PHE A 168 17.17 14.88 2.03
N LEU A 169 16.39 15.93 1.79
CA LEU A 169 16.82 17.07 0.96
C LEU A 169 18.06 17.73 1.55
N GLY A 170 18.09 17.97 2.86
CA GLY A 170 19.25 18.56 3.54
C GLY A 170 20.52 17.72 3.35
N LEU A 171 20.41 16.40 3.53
CA LEU A 171 21.52 15.48 3.31
C LEU A 171 21.97 15.43 1.84
N SER A 172 21.04 15.48 0.89
CA SER A 172 21.33 15.47 -0.53
C SER A 172 22.03 16.78 -0.97
N VAL A 173 21.59 17.93 -0.45
CA VAL A 173 22.26 19.24 -0.68
C VAL A 173 23.66 19.23 -0.06
N TRP A 174 23.80 18.70 1.16
CA TRP A 174 25.12 18.61 1.80
C TRP A 174 26.08 17.73 0.99
N GLN A 175 25.62 16.60 0.48
CA GLN A 175 26.42 15.71 -0.34
C GLN A 175 26.86 16.38 -1.66
N THR A 176 25.98 17.16 -2.31
CA THR A 176 26.29 17.88 -3.55
C THR A 176 27.44 18.87 -3.39
N ARG A 177 27.57 19.47 -2.23
CA ARG A 177 28.60 20.48 -1.96
C ARG A 177 29.93 19.90 -1.50
N ASN A 178 30.09 18.56 -1.49
CA ASN A 178 31.30 17.87 -1.01
C ASN A 178 31.81 18.38 0.35
N TYR A 179 30.90 18.80 1.22
CA TYR A 179 31.27 19.23 2.56
C TYR A 179 31.90 18.07 3.32
N VAL A 180 33.19 18.23 3.65
CA VAL A 180 33.88 17.31 4.56
C VAL A 180 33.47 17.70 5.97
N PHE A 181 32.81 16.79 6.65
CA PHE A 181 32.43 17.01 8.06
C PHE A 181 33.72 17.05 8.91
N PRO A 182 34.01 18.14 9.62
CA PRO A 182 35.20 18.21 10.46
C PRO A 182 35.20 17.05 11.46
N LYS A 183 36.35 16.42 11.68
CA LYS A 183 36.48 15.23 12.58
C LYS A 183 35.85 15.45 13.97
N ARG A 184 35.91 16.66 14.51
CA ARG A 184 35.32 17.06 15.80
C ARG A 184 33.79 16.86 15.87
N TYR A 185 33.10 16.85 14.76
CA TYR A 185 31.63 16.67 14.70
C TYR A 185 31.20 15.24 14.34
N ASN A 186 32.14 14.31 14.15
CA ASN A 186 31.79 12.92 13.85
C ASN A 186 30.94 12.30 14.97
N ILE A 187 31.23 12.62 16.22
CA ILE A 187 30.43 12.13 17.36
C ILE A 187 28.99 12.63 17.25
N LEU A 188 28.80 13.92 16.94
CA LEU A 188 27.44 14.49 16.75
C LEU A 188 26.71 13.83 15.58
N LEU A 189 27.40 13.54 14.48
CA LEU A 189 26.83 12.81 13.35
C LEU A 189 26.37 11.41 13.74
N TRP A 190 27.16 10.68 14.52
CA TRP A 190 26.78 9.36 15.02
C TRP A 190 25.62 9.41 16.02
N ILE A 191 25.60 10.41 16.92
CA ILE A 191 24.48 10.63 17.84
C ILE A 191 23.22 10.93 17.03
N PHE A 192 23.27 11.82 16.04
CA PHE A 192 22.14 12.15 15.19
C PHE A 192 21.65 10.93 14.40
N THR A 193 22.56 10.12 13.86
CA THR A 193 22.22 8.85 13.19
C THR A 193 21.52 7.89 14.15
N ALA A 194 22.05 7.71 15.37
CA ALA A 194 21.44 6.84 16.37
C ALA A 194 20.04 7.33 16.79
N VAL A 195 19.89 8.63 17.05
CA VAL A 195 18.58 9.23 17.37
C VAL A 195 17.59 9.05 16.24
N THR A 196 18.00 9.29 14.99
CA THR A 196 17.17 9.11 13.81
C THR A 196 16.73 7.67 13.65
N LEU A 197 17.62 6.71 13.87
CA LEU A 197 17.32 5.28 13.91
C LEU A 197 16.31 4.94 14.99
N ILE A 198 16.52 5.40 16.23
CA ILE A 198 15.59 5.16 17.34
C ILE A 198 14.22 5.76 17.03
N VAL A 199 14.17 6.99 16.52
CA VAL A 199 12.90 7.64 16.13
C VAL A 199 12.23 6.86 14.99
N SER A 200 12.99 6.37 14.01
CA SER A 200 12.42 5.57 12.91
C SER A 200 11.85 4.22 13.39
N LEU A 201 12.36 3.71 14.52
CA LEU A 201 11.84 2.52 15.18
C LEU A 201 10.53 2.76 15.92
N ILE A 202 10.45 3.90 16.62
CA ILE A 202 9.37 4.20 17.55
C ILE A 202 8.18 4.86 16.84
N TYR A 203 8.41 5.73 15.88
CA TYR A 203 7.41 6.64 15.35
C TYR A 203 6.19 5.99 14.63
N PRO A 204 6.27 4.88 13.92
CA PRO A 204 5.09 4.32 13.28
C PRO A 204 4.16 3.55 14.22
N VAL A 205 4.32 3.72 15.49
CA VAL A 205 3.76 2.86 16.54
C VAL A 205 2.57 3.53 17.24
N THR A 206 1.73 4.18 16.51
CA THR A 206 0.55 4.82 17.13
C THR A 206 -0.55 3.83 17.52
N ASP A 207 -0.58 2.59 16.99
CA ASP A 207 -1.78 1.76 17.15
C ASP A 207 -1.63 0.40 17.85
N SER A 208 -0.44 -0.14 18.06
CA SER A 208 -0.29 -1.35 18.90
C SER A 208 1.14 -1.67 19.33
N TRP A 209 1.32 -2.07 20.58
CA TRP A 209 2.57 -2.60 21.14
C TRP A 209 3.11 -3.83 20.38
N GLU A 210 2.25 -4.58 19.71
CA GLU A 210 2.62 -5.73 18.89
C GLU A 210 3.45 -5.33 17.67
N ILE A 211 3.17 -4.16 17.07
CA ILE A 211 3.95 -3.61 15.96
C ILE A 211 5.33 -3.15 16.44
N ILE A 212 5.43 -2.61 17.66
CA ILE A 212 6.72 -2.24 18.29
C ILE A 212 7.61 -3.46 18.44
N GLY A 213 7.10 -4.52 19.08
CA GLY A 213 7.86 -5.74 19.32
C GLY A 213 8.42 -6.34 18.03
N ASN A 214 7.61 -6.42 16.98
CA ASN A 214 8.00 -6.97 15.69
C ASN A 214 9.04 -6.10 14.95
N ARG A 215 9.03 -4.77 15.15
CA ARG A 215 10.01 -3.86 14.54
C ARG A 215 11.28 -3.76 15.34
N LEU A 216 11.21 -3.75 16.68
CA LEU A 216 12.37 -3.79 17.55
C LEU A 216 13.25 -5.03 17.30
N ILE A 217 12.64 -6.15 16.87
CA ILE A 217 13.38 -7.37 16.53
C ILE A 217 13.86 -7.35 15.07
N SER A 218 13.04 -6.90 14.13
CA SER A 218 13.36 -6.98 12.70
C SER A 218 14.41 -5.95 12.24
N ILE A 219 14.48 -4.77 12.86
CA ILE A 219 15.43 -3.74 12.45
C ILE A 219 16.86 -4.00 12.95
N PRO A 220 17.11 -4.40 14.22
CA PRO A 220 18.44 -4.84 14.63
C PRO A 220 18.95 -6.00 13.79
N ILE A 221 18.08 -6.95 13.40
CA ILE A 221 18.45 -8.05 12.51
C ILE A 221 18.84 -7.52 11.12
N LEU A 222 17.99 -6.69 10.52
CA LEU A 222 18.27 -6.07 9.21
C LEU A 222 19.55 -5.22 9.28
N PHE A 223 19.73 -4.47 10.38
CA PHE A 223 20.90 -3.64 10.61
C PHE A 223 22.17 -4.48 10.80
N SER A 224 22.07 -5.58 11.55
CA SER A 224 23.18 -6.53 11.71
C SER A 224 23.55 -7.20 10.38
N ILE A 225 22.56 -7.56 9.57
CA ILE A 225 22.76 -8.11 8.23
C ILE A 225 23.45 -7.10 7.30
N LEU A 226 23.03 -5.83 7.32
CA LEU A 226 23.63 -4.77 6.49
C LEU A 226 24.98 -4.28 7.02
N ALA A 227 25.17 -4.27 8.34
CA ALA A 227 26.42 -3.86 8.97
C ALA A 227 27.49 -4.96 9.00
N LEU A 228 27.07 -6.23 8.98
CA LEU A 228 27.96 -7.36 9.10
C LEU A 228 29.04 -7.43 8.01
N PRO A 229 28.73 -7.29 6.71
CA PRO A 229 29.74 -7.23 5.66
C PRO A 229 30.77 -6.12 5.89
N PHE A 230 30.31 -4.99 6.41
CA PHE A 230 31.15 -3.83 6.73
C PHE A 230 32.06 -4.06 7.93
N ILE A 231 31.53 -4.65 9.01
CA ILE A 231 32.35 -5.01 10.18
C ILE A 231 33.43 -6.01 9.75
N LEU A 232 33.08 -6.95 8.89
CA LEU A 232 34.02 -7.95 8.38
C LEU A 232 35.09 -7.32 7.46
N GLU A 233 34.76 -6.32 6.67
CA GLU A 233 35.71 -5.62 5.80
C GLU A 233 36.68 -4.71 6.59
N GLN A 234 36.18 -4.08 7.65
CA GLN A 234 37.03 -3.28 8.58
C GLN A 234 38.00 -4.12 9.40
N THR A 235 37.67 -5.37 9.68
CA THR A 235 38.52 -6.29 10.48
C THR A 235 39.60 -7.00 9.66
N SER A 236 39.80 -6.61 8.37
CA SER A 236 40.74 -7.26 7.45
C SER A 236 40.50 -8.77 7.27
N ILE A 237 39.29 -9.21 7.56
CA ILE A 237 38.88 -10.61 7.37
C ILE A 237 38.65 -10.82 5.87
N SER A 238 39.25 -11.85 5.33
CA SER A 238 39.39 -12.12 3.90
C SER A 238 38.05 -12.18 3.14
N THR A 239 38.08 -11.77 1.88
CA THR A 239 36.95 -11.86 0.89
C THR A 239 36.18 -13.18 0.91
N PRO A 240 36.80 -14.39 1.17
CA PRO A 240 36.05 -15.64 1.29
C PRO A 240 35.03 -15.64 2.43
N LEU A 241 35.33 -15.04 3.57
CA LEU A 241 34.39 -15.05 4.72
C LEU A 241 33.15 -14.20 4.45
N THR A 242 33.29 -13.06 3.76
CA THR A 242 32.17 -12.21 3.36
C THR A 242 31.22 -12.96 2.41
N GLN A 243 31.78 -13.71 1.47
CA GLN A 243 31.00 -14.57 0.56
C GLN A 243 30.29 -15.69 1.32
N ILE A 244 30.97 -16.37 2.24
CA ILE A 244 30.37 -17.43 3.07
C ILE A 244 29.20 -16.87 3.88
N VAL A 245 29.38 -15.72 4.54
CA VAL A 245 28.31 -15.08 5.33
C VAL A 245 27.10 -14.71 4.45
N THR A 246 27.35 -14.16 3.26
CA THR A 246 26.27 -13.84 2.31
C THR A 246 25.49 -15.08 1.89
N HIS A 247 26.19 -16.20 1.60
CA HIS A 247 25.54 -17.47 1.25
C HIS A 247 24.76 -18.06 2.42
N ILE A 248 25.31 -18.01 3.65
CA ILE A 248 24.59 -18.46 4.86
C ILE A 248 23.31 -17.63 5.08
N LEU A 249 23.36 -16.32 4.92
CA LEU A 249 22.19 -15.45 5.06
C LEU A 249 21.14 -15.73 3.98
N ALA A 250 21.56 -15.91 2.72
CA ALA A 250 20.66 -16.30 1.63
C ALA A 250 20.00 -17.66 1.91
N LEU A 251 20.79 -18.64 2.35
CA LEU A 251 20.28 -19.97 2.70
C LEU A 251 19.32 -19.91 3.89
N ALA A 252 19.65 -19.16 4.94
CA ALA A 252 18.78 -18.98 6.10
C ALA A 252 17.46 -18.30 5.74
N THR A 253 17.50 -17.26 4.89
CA THR A 253 16.29 -16.59 4.40
C THR A 253 15.41 -17.54 3.58
N THR A 254 16.03 -18.30 2.69
CA THR A 254 15.32 -19.32 1.88
C THR A 254 14.73 -20.40 2.78
N ALA A 255 15.47 -20.87 3.77
CA ALA A 255 14.98 -21.86 4.74
C ALA A 255 13.77 -21.34 5.53
N ILE A 256 13.83 -20.08 6.01
CA ILE A 256 12.70 -19.44 6.71
C ILE A 256 11.47 -19.37 5.81
N LEU A 257 11.63 -19.02 4.52
CA LEU A 257 10.52 -18.98 3.57
C LEU A 257 9.93 -20.38 3.36
N VAL A 258 10.77 -21.38 3.07
CA VAL A 258 10.33 -22.76 2.81
C VAL A 258 9.66 -23.36 4.04
N PHE A 259 10.28 -23.25 5.22
CA PHE A 259 9.73 -23.78 6.48
C PHE A 259 8.50 -23.02 6.94
N GLY A 260 8.43 -21.71 6.65
CA GLY A 260 7.25 -20.89 6.91
C GLY A 260 6.05 -21.35 6.08
N VAL A 261 6.25 -21.54 4.78
CA VAL A 261 5.20 -22.05 3.87
C VAL A 261 4.78 -23.48 4.25
N ALA A 262 5.76 -24.32 4.63
CA ALA A 262 5.49 -25.69 5.08
C ALA A 262 4.86 -25.79 6.47
N GLY A 263 4.79 -24.67 7.24
CA GLY A 263 4.23 -24.67 8.59
C GLY A 263 5.13 -25.31 9.66
N ILE A 264 6.43 -25.46 9.40
CA ILE A 264 7.38 -26.21 10.25
C ILE A 264 8.19 -25.26 11.16
N LEU A 265 8.06 -23.95 11.01
CA LEU A 265 8.74 -22.98 11.88
C LEU A 265 8.29 -23.12 13.35
N PRO A 266 9.16 -22.79 14.32
CA PRO A 266 8.76 -22.67 15.71
C PRO A 266 7.54 -21.75 15.89
N LYS A 267 6.61 -22.11 16.76
CA LYS A 267 5.29 -21.46 16.89
C LYS A 267 5.33 -19.92 16.86
N PRO A 268 6.18 -19.18 17.61
CA PRO A 268 6.20 -17.71 17.56
C PRO A 268 6.63 -17.16 16.20
N MET A 269 7.57 -17.83 15.52
CA MET A 269 8.02 -17.44 14.18
C MET A 269 6.97 -17.77 13.13
N LEU A 270 6.30 -18.90 13.26
CA LEU A 270 5.23 -19.32 12.36
C LEU A 270 4.04 -18.37 12.41
N GLU A 271 3.58 -17.98 13.60
CA GLU A 271 2.50 -17.00 13.77
C GLU A 271 2.86 -15.65 13.11
N THR A 272 4.09 -15.18 13.30
CA THR A 272 4.57 -13.94 12.67
C THR A 272 4.66 -14.08 11.16
N PHE A 273 5.17 -15.19 10.66
CA PHE A 273 5.27 -15.49 9.22
C PHE A 273 3.88 -15.56 8.60
N GLN A 274 2.95 -16.31 9.18
CA GLN A 274 1.59 -16.49 8.69
C GLN A 274 0.82 -15.16 8.64
N LYS A 275 0.93 -14.32 9.68
CA LYS A 275 0.31 -12.98 9.70
C LYS A 275 0.79 -12.08 8.53
N ARG A 276 2.01 -12.29 8.02
CA ARG A 276 2.59 -11.47 6.94
C ARG A 276 2.38 -12.05 5.55
N VAL A 277 2.46 -13.35 5.41
CA VAL A 277 2.47 -14.04 4.11
C VAL A 277 1.09 -14.59 3.74
N ASN A 278 0.19 -14.75 4.73
CA ASN A 278 -1.20 -15.22 4.55
C ASN A 278 -1.34 -16.53 3.74
N ILE A 279 -0.34 -17.43 3.84
CA ILE A 279 -0.41 -18.73 3.19
C ILE A 279 -0.94 -19.76 4.18
N ASN A 280 -2.00 -20.48 3.83
CA ASN A 280 -2.64 -21.52 4.63
C ASN A 280 -3.08 -21.06 6.04
N VAL A 281 -3.44 -19.80 6.21
CA VAL A 281 -3.90 -19.27 7.49
C VAL A 281 -5.40 -19.46 7.60
N VAL A 282 -5.83 -20.26 8.56
CA VAL A 282 -7.22 -20.23 9.01
C VAL A 282 -7.42 -18.90 9.75
N PRO A 283 -8.41 -18.09 9.37
CA PRO A 283 -8.66 -16.82 10.04
C PRO A 283 -8.83 -17.00 11.54
N SER A 284 -8.11 -16.18 12.32
CA SER A 284 -8.22 -16.21 13.80
C SER A 284 -9.31 -15.28 14.32
N ASP A 285 -9.75 -14.33 13.52
CA ASP A 285 -10.79 -13.36 13.91
C ASP A 285 -12.21 -13.93 13.73
N ASP A 286 -13.11 -13.48 14.59
CA ASP A 286 -14.49 -13.98 14.66
C ASP A 286 -15.27 -13.78 13.37
N LEU A 287 -15.05 -12.64 12.68
CA LEU A 287 -15.75 -12.30 11.44
C LEU A 287 -15.42 -13.29 10.32
N ASN A 288 -14.12 -13.53 10.11
CA ASN A 288 -13.69 -14.37 8.99
C ASN A 288 -13.94 -15.85 9.27
N ARG A 289 -13.92 -16.29 10.55
CA ARG A 289 -14.37 -17.64 10.94
C ARG A 289 -15.86 -17.80 10.69
N LEU A 290 -16.67 -16.81 11.07
CA LEU A 290 -18.11 -16.79 10.78
C LEU A 290 -18.37 -16.87 9.27
N ALA A 291 -17.62 -16.12 8.47
CA ALA A 291 -17.76 -16.15 7.01
C ALA A 291 -17.44 -17.52 6.41
N LEU A 292 -16.38 -18.17 6.87
CA LEU A 292 -16.03 -19.54 6.45
C LEU A 292 -17.12 -20.56 6.83
N HIS A 293 -17.63 -20.51 8.07
CA HIS A 293 -18.71 -21.41 8.48
C HIS A 293 -19.99 -21.13 7.69
N PHE A 294 -20.33 -19.86 7.48
CA PHE A 294 -21.48 -19.47 6.66
C PHE A 294 -21.38 -20.00 5.22
N SER A 295 -20.19 -20.10 4.64
CA SER A 295 -19.98 -20.69 3.31
C SER A 295 -20.39 -22.17 3.25
N GLN A 296 -20.33 -22.87 4.37
CA GLN A 296 -20.65 -24.32 4.46
C GLN A 296 -22.14 -24.57 4.68
N ILE A 297 -22.82 -23.66 5.40
CA ILE A 297 -24.23 -23.85 5.82
C ILE A 297 -25.24 -23.13 4.93
N SER A 298 -24.80 -22.18 4.09
CA SER A 298 -25.67 -21.40 3.20
C SER A 298 -25.64 -21.91 1.76
N ASN A 299 -26.73 -21.64 1.00
CA ASN A 299 -26.77 -21.94 -0.40
C ASN A 299 -25.71 -21.13 -1.16
N GLN A 300 -25.23 -21.68 -2.29
CA GLN A 300 -24.17 -21.04 -3.09
C GLN A 300 -24.60 -19.72 -3.71
N ASP A 301 -25.89 -19.56 -4.04
CA ASP A 301 -26.54 -18.39 -4.59
C ASP A 301 -27.08 -17.41 -3.55
N ALA A 302 -26.86 -17.68 -2.25
CA ALA A 302 -27.33 -16.81 -1.19
C ALA A 302 -26.79 -15.38 -1.29
N LEU A 303 -27.69 -14.41 -1.14
CA LEU A 303 -27.38 -12.98 -1.09
C LEU A 303 -27.45 -12.49 0.36
N ILE A 304 -26.38 -11.81 0.79
CA ILE A 304 -26.29 -11.31 2.17
C ILE A 304 -26.08 -9.80 2.19
N LEU A 305 -26.84 -9.10 3.05
CA LEU A 305 -26.62 -7.71 3.40
C LEU A 305 -25.54 -7.64 4.47
N ILE A 306 -24.45 -6.92 4.21
CA ILE A 306 -23.34 -6.76 5.16
C ILE A 306 -23.07 -5.27 5.44
N PRO A 307 -22.44 -4.91 6.56
CA PRO A 307 -21.96 -3.56 6.77
C PRO A 307 -20.95 -3.17 5.68
N PRO A 308 -21.07 -2.01 5.02
CA PRO A 308 -20.23 -1.64 3.88
C PRO A 308 -18.72 -1.64 4.14
N SER A 309 -18.30 -1.40 5.38
CA SER A 309 -16.90 -1.45 5.82
C SER A 309 -16.31 -2.86 5.89
N VAL A 310 -17.16 -3.88 5.93
CA VAL A 310 -16.74 -5.28 6.01
C VAL A 310 -16.39 -5.78 4.62
N THR A 311 -15.10 -5.85 4.31
CA THR A 311 -14.62 -6.16 2.95
C THR A 311 -14.06 -7.56 2.78
N SER A 312 -13.73 -8.25 3.89
CA SER A 312 -13.18 -9.62 3.87
C SER A 312 -14.25 -10.71 3.84
N PHE A 313 -15.47 -10.42 4.31
CA PHE A 313 -16.54 -11.40 4.44
C PHE A 313 -16.85 -12.12 3.12
N GLN A 314 -16.98 -11.38 2.02
CA GLN A 314 -17.28 -11.96 0.71
C GLN A 314 -16.20 -12.95 0.27
N PHE A 315 -14.91 -12.63 0.55
CA PHE A 315 -13.81 -13.51 0.17
C PHE A 315 -13.87 -14.86 0.90
N TYR A 316 -14.13 -14.85 2.20
CA TYR A 316 -14.18 -16.08 2.99
C TYR A 316 -15.52 -16.81 2.86
N SER A 317 -16.63 -16.11 2.74
CA SER A 317 -17.96 -16.75 2.60
C SER A 317 -18.22 -17.25 1.19
N GLN A 318 -17.56 -16.68 0.16
CA GLN A 318 -17.81 -16.94 -1.26
C GLN A 318 -19.31 -16.79 -1.61
N ARG A 319 -19.98 -15.83 -0.97
CA ARG A 319 -21.41 -15.52 -1.22
C ARG A 319 -21.55 -14.13 -1.78
N ALA A 320 -22.63 -13.92 -2.57
CA ALA A 320 -22.98 -12.62 -3.09
C ALA A 320 -23.35 -11.67 -1.95
N ILE A 321 -22.93 -10.41 -2.08
CA ILE A 321 -23.25 -9.35 -1.11
C ILE A 321 -24.01 -8.23 -1.80
N VAL A 322 -24.86 -7.52 -1.05
CA VAL A 322 -25.63 -6.39 -1.60
C VAL A 322 -24.70 -5.25 -2.03
N VAL A 323 -23.77 -4.86 -1.18
CA VAL A 323 -22.78 -3.80 -1.44
C VAL A 323 -21.65 -3.80 -0.41
N ASN A 324 -20.45 -3.38 -0.81
CA ASN A 324 -19.38 -2.97 0.09
C ASN A 324 -18.52 -1.86 -0.55
N PHE A 325 -17.59 -1.30 0.22
CA PHE A 325 -16.69 -0.25 -0.26
C PHE A 325 -15.73 -0.71 -1.37
N LYS A 326 -15.36 -1.98 -1.44
CA LYS A 326 -14.38 -2.48 -2.42
C LYS A 326 -15.00 -2.82 -3.76
N ASN A 327 -16.24 -3.30 -3.78
CA ASN A 327 -16.93 -3.73 -4.99
C ASN A 327 -17.53 -2.54 -5.72
N PHE A 328 -16.68 -1.67 -6.23
CA PHE A 328 -17.04 -0.45 -6.90
C PHE A 328 -16.99 -0.66 -8.42
N PRO A 329 -18.13 -0.60 -9.13
CA PRO A 329 -18.17 -0.71 -10.58
C PRO A 329 -17.64 0.57 -11.23
N LEU A 330 -17.05 0.45 -12.42
CA LEU A 330 -16.53 1.60 -13.19
C LEU A 330 -17.49 2.05 -14.29
N THR A 331 -18.66 1.42 -14.43
CA THR A 331 -19.71 1.83 -15.35
C THR A 331 -20.59 2.91 -14.72
N GLU A 332 -21.13 3.82 -15.53
CA GLU A 332 -21.94 4.94 -15.04
C GLU A 332 -23.18 4.48 -14.27
N THR A 333 -23.91 3.54 -14.83
CA THR A 333 -25.08 2.93 -14.18
C THR A 333 -24.72 2.18 -12.91
N GLY A 334 -23.63 1.42 -12.95
CA GLY A 334 -23.14 0.66 -11.80
C GLY A 334 -22.71 1.55 -10.64
N ILE A 335 -22.06 2.67 -10.92
CA ILE A 335 -21.65 3.65 -9.89
C ILE A 335 -22.85 4.24 -9.17
N LYS A 336 -23.88 4.63 -9.92
CA LYS A 336 -25.11 5.20 -9.34
C LYS A 336 -25.83 4.17 -8.48
N GLU A 337 -25.96 2.94 -8.98
CA GLU A 337 -26.57 1.86 -8.22
C GLU A 337 -25.73 1.51 -6.97
N TRP A 338 -24.41 1.48 -7.08
CA TRP A 338 -23.52 1.30 -5.93
C TRP A 338 -23.74 2.40 -4.87
N GLN A 339 -23.81 3.66 -5.28
CA GLN A 339 -24.09 4.77 -4.37
C GLN A 339 -25.45 4.61 -3.69
N ASN A 340 -26.50 4.31 -4.43
CA ASN A 340 -27.83 4.09 -3.90
C ASN A 340 -27.87 2.96 -2.86
N ARG A 341 -27.18 1.85 -3.13
CA ARG A 341 -27.04 0.73 -2.17
C ARG A 341 -26.24 1.12 -0.94
N MET A 342 -25.14 1.85 -1.12
CA MET A 342 -24.33 2.35 0.00
C MET A 342 -25.15 3.26 0.92
N GLU A 343 -25.88 4.23 0.35
CA GLU A 343 -26.74 5.14 1.10
C GLU A 343 -27.90 4.40 1.80
N ALA A 344 -28.43 3.37 1.17
CA ALA A 344 -29.48 2.55 1.75
C ALA A 344 -29.01 1.76 2.98
N VAL A 345 -27.77 1.30 3.00
CA VAL A 345 -27.22 0.45 4.08
C VAL A 345 -26.54 1.27 5.17
N PHE A 346 -25.98 2.43 4.85
CA PHE A 346 -25.12 3.17 5.76
C PHE A 346 -25.91 3.81 6.91
N ARG A 347 -25.50 3.55 8.17
CA ARG A 347 -26.08 4.12 9.41
C ARG A 347 -27.60 3.90 9.57
N ARG A 348 -28.12 2.74 9.23
CA ARG A 348 -29.53 2.41 9.39
C ARG A 348 -29.84 1.79 10.77
N SER A 349 -31.10 1.95 11.19
CA SER A 349 -31.63 1.22 12.34
C SER A 349 -31.83 -0.27 12.03
N SER A 350 -32.04 -1.10 13.06
CA SER A 350 -32.29 -2.55 12.88
C SER A 350 -33.52 -2.82 11.98
N ALA A 351 -34.62 -2.10 12.20
CA ALA A 351 -35.84 -2.22 11.38
C ALA A 351 -35.63 -1.79 9.92
N ASP A 352 -34.83 -0.74 9.71
CA ASP A 352 -34.52 -0.26 8.37
C ASP A 352 -33.61 -1.24 7.61
N LEU A 353 -32.67 -1.92 8.30
CA LEU A 353 -31.84 -2.95 7.67
C LEU A 353 -32.67 -4.11 7.13
N VAL A 354 -33.71 -4.54 7.84
CA VAL A 354 -34.64 -5.58 7.36
C VAL A 354 -35.35 -5.11 6.10
N LYS A 355 -35.87 -3.87 6.07
CA LYS A 355 -36.51 -3.29 4.87
C LYS A 355 -35.52 -3.21 3.70
N VAL A 356 -34.26 -2.83 3.95
CA VAL A 356 -33.22 -2.78 2.92
C VAL A 356 -32.90 -4.16 2.40
N ALA A 357 -32.78 -5.17 3.29
CA ALA A 357 -32.56 -6.55 2.87
C ALA A 357 -33.71 -7.05 1.98
N GLN A 358 -34.97 -6.78 2.35
CA GLN A 358 -36.15 -7.10 1.54
C GLN A 358 -36.13 -6.39 0.17
N LYS A 359 -35.82 -5.10 0.15
CA LYS A 359 -35.71 -4.29 -1.09
C LYS A 359 -34.73 -4.88 -2.09
N TYR A 360 -33.60 -5.38 -1.61
CA TYR A 360 -32.53 -5.96 -2.44
C TYR A 360 -32.60 -7.48 -2.54
N HIS A 361 -33.66 -8.10 -2.04
CA HIS A 361 -33.88 -9.55 -2.03
C HIS A 361 -32.76 -10.34 -1.35
N ALA A 362 -32.13 -9.76 -0.32
CA ALA A 362 -31.14 -10.45 0.48
C ALA A 362 -31.80 -11.48 1.40
N ASP A 363 -31.25 -12.68 1.44
CA ASP A 363 -31.72 -13.79 2.28
C ASP A 363 -31.26 -13.64 3.72
N TYR A 364 -30.11 -12.97 3.90
CA TYR A 364 -29.41 -12.87 5.19
C TYR A 364 -28.94 -11.44 5.46
N ILE A 365 -28.77 -11.14 6.76
CA ILE A 365 -28.13 -9.91 7.26
C ILE A 365 -26.98 -10.29 8.19
N LEU A 366 -25.77 -9.79 7.89
CA LEU A 366 -24.63 -9.78 8.79
C LEU A 366 -24.62 -8.49 9.58
N THR A 367 -24.52 -8.58 10.89
CA THR A 367 -24.33 -7.42 11.76
C THR A 367 -23.57 -7.76 13.04
N ARG A 368 -23.41 -6.78 13.92
CA ARG A 368 -22.88 -6.99 15.27
C ARG A 368 -23.98 -6.82 16.31
N SER A 369 -23.94 -7.63 17.35
CA SER A 369 -24.89 -7.56 18.46
C SER A 369 -24.92 -6.21 19.19
N ASP A 370 -23.79 -5.49 19.19
CA ASP A 370 -23.69 -4.16 19.80
C ASP A 370 -24.14 -3.01 18.88
N TRP A 371 -24.30 -3.26 17.58
CA TRP A 371 -24.81 -2.27 16.62
C TRP A 371 -26.31 -2.38 16.41
N HIS A 372 -26.82 -3.60 16.27
CA HIS A 372 -28.20 -3.89 15.94
C HIS A 372 -28.70 -5.07 16.77
N PRO A 373 -29.06 -4.84 18.05
CA PRO A 373 -29.47 -5.94 18.96
C PRO A 373 -30.82 -6.56 18.61
N ASN A 374 -31.70 -5.80 17.91
CA ASN A 374 -33.10 -6.20 17.70
C ASN A 374 -33.43 -6.33 16.20
N ILE A 375 -32.75 -7.25 15.50
CA ILE A 375 -33.13 -7.60 14.13
C ILE A 375 -34.17 -8.72 14.21
N GLU A 376 -35.31 -8.53 13.53
CA GLU A 376 -36.33 -9.57 13.34
C GLU A 376 -35.84 -10.60 12.32
N GLY A 377 -35.50 -11.79 12.78
CA GLY A 377 -35.01 -12.89 11.95
C GLY A 377 -34.48 -14.04 12.76
N GLU A 378 -34.32 -15.19 12.16
CA GLU A 378 -33.70 -16.36 12.75
C GLU A 378 -32.19 -16.22 12.80
N ILE A 379 -31.58 -16.43 13.96
CA ILE A 379 -30.11 -16.47 14.07
C ILE A 379 -29.63 -17.79 13.47
N VAL A 380 -28.88 -17.68 12.39
CA VAL A 380 -28.29 -18.81 11.66
C VAL A 380 -26.92 -19.16 12.21
N ASP A 381 -26.12 -18.13 12.53
CA ASP A 381 -24.76 -18.32 13.05
C ASP A 381 -24.30 -17.10 13.87
N LYS A 382 -23.38 -17.35 14.81
CA LYS A 382 -22.83 -16.32 15.70
C LYS A 382 -21.39 -16.64 16.08
N GLN A 383 -20.51 -15.67 15.94
CA GLN A 383 -19.11 -15.74 16.39
C GLN A 383 -18.72 -14.43 17.09
N GLY A 384 -18.46 -14.49 18.40
CA GLY A 384 -18.19 -13.30 19.21
C GLY A 384 -19.34 -12.30 19.14
N LYS A 385 -19.06 -11.09 18.66
CA LYS A 385 -20.07 -10.04 18.45
C LYS A 385 -20.78 -10.11 17.10
N TRP A 386 -20.29 -10.91 16.16
CA TRP A 386 -20.85 -11.01 14.81
C TRP A 386 -21.98 -12.02 14.76
N ILE A 387 -23.08 -11.67 14.10
CA ILE A 387 -24.29 -12.48 14.00
C ILE A 387 -24.81 -12.43 12.57
N ILE A 388 -25.25 -13.58 12.07
CA ILE A 388 -25.98 -13.68 10.79
C ILE A 388 -27.43 -14.04 11.11
N PHE A 389 -28.35 -13.22 10.59
CA PHE A 389 -29.78 -13.45 10.65
C PHE A 389 -30.28 -13.90 9.29
N LYS A 390 -31.16 -14.89 9.26
CA LYS A 390 -31.97 -15.25 8.10
C LYS A 390 -33.26 -14.43 8.13
N ILE A 391 -33.57 -13.80 7.01
CA ILE A 391 -34.72 -12.89 6.90
C ILE A 391 -35.92 -13.57 6.21
N ARG A 392 -35.67 -14.68 5.52
CA ARG A 392 -36.68 -15.48 4.83
C ARG A 392 -36.45 -16.97 5.00
#